data_4494f4a1cad840804cf05ef5ef70f028
#
_entry.id   4494f4a1cad840804cf05ef5ef70f028
#
_cell.length_a   1.000
_cell.length_b   1.000
_cell.length_c   1.000
_cell.angle_alpha   90.00
_cell.angle_beta   90.00
_cell.angle_gamma   90.00
#
_symmetry.space_group_name_H-M   'P 1'
#
loop_
_entity.id
_entity.type
_entity.pdbx_description
1 polymer ?
#
loop_
_entity_poly.entity_id
_entity_poly.type
_entity_poly.pdbx_seq_one_letter_code
_entity_poly.pdbx_strand_id
1 'polypeptide(L)'
;MFAVVFEVHPGAGKKDEYLQHARHLKPLLEKTDGFLDNERFESKRRNGWVLSLSTWRDEKSVVRWRSTGEHHRIQRQGREHVFSDYRLRVCEITADNMPPAGLDIVQHRLDESEKGTAKALSITELVPGDGVDISADPQRIPAQLGLDPGRSGLVEYEVYESIYNPGKMLLLAGWRTARDAAGWQPALLPGAKQQRHRCMRSIREYGMFDRAEAPQYYPDVPRR
;
A
#
# COMPACT_ATOMS: atom_id res chain seq x y z
N MET A 1 3.09 0.61 -14.85
CA MET A 1 3.34 -0.17 -13.61
C MET A 1 2.14 -0.12 -12.70
N PHE A 2 2.00 -1.13 -11.82
CA PHE A 2 0.88 -1.23 -10.87
C PHE A 2 1.37 -1.43 -9.44
N ALA A 3 0.57 -0.98 -8.48
CA ALA A 3 0.77 -1.24 -7.07
C ALA A 3 -0.48 -1.85 -6.44
N VAL A 4 -0.31 -2.76 -5.49
CA VAL A 4 -1.38 -3.22 -4.62
C VAL A 4 -1.11 -2.69 -3.22
N VAL A 5 -2.02 -1.85 -2.75
CA VAL A 5 -2.02 -1.23 -1.42
C VAL A 5 -3.02 -2.00 -0.58
N PHE A 6 -2.53 -2.93 0.22
CA PHE A 6 -3.35 -3.78 1.09
C PHE A 6 -3.15 -3.39 2.54
N GLU A 7 -4.10 -2.65 3.07
CA GLU A 7 -4.17 -2.26 4.48
C GLU A 7 -5.02 -3.30 5.21
N VAL A 8 -4.48 -3.92 6.24
CA VAL A 8 -5.13 -5.03 6.96
C VAL A 8 -5.02 -4.82 8.46
N HIS A 9 -6.10 -5.12 9.15
CA HIS A 9 -6.15 -5.21 10.61
C HIS A 9 -6.34 -6.69 11.00
N PRO A 10 -5.29 -7.41 11.40
CA PRO A 10 -5.43 -8.73 11.99
C PRO A 10 -6.27 -8.67 13.27
N GLY A 11 -7.05 -9.69 13.51
CA GLY A 11 -7.78 -9.83 14.77
C GLY A 11 -6.85 -9.89 15.99
N ALA A 12 -7.41 -9.76 17.18
CA ALA A 12 -6.63 -9.80 18.42
C ALA A 12 -5.76 -11.05 18.50
N GLY A 13 -4.45 -10.87 18.72
CA GLY A 13 -3.45 -11.96 18.77
C GLY A 13 -3.14 -12.64 17.41
N LYS A 14 -3.66 -12.13 16.29
CA LYS A 14 -3.52 -12.75 14.95
C LYS A 14 -2.42 -12.15 14.07
N LYS A 15 -1.70 -11.14 14.55
CA LYS A 15 -0.63 -10.48 13.77
C LYS A 15 0.47 -11.47 13.35
N ASP A 16 0.92 -12.31 14.26
CA ASP A 16 1.98 -13.29 13.96
C ASP A 16 1.53 -14.34 12.95
N GLU A 17 0.28 -14.81 13.05
CA GLU A 17 -0.32 -15.72 12.07
C GLU A 17 -0.39 -15.08 10.67
N TYR A 18 -0.81 -13.81 10.59
CA TYR A 18 -0.76 -13.06 9.34
C TYR A 18 0.65 -12.97 8.76
N LEU A 19 1.65 -12.65 9.58
CA LEU A 19 3.04 -12.57 9.13
C LEU A 19 3.62 -13.94 8.74
N GLN A 20 3.16 -15.02 9.36
CA GLN A 20 3.52 -16.39 8.94
C GLN A 20 2.95 -16.72 7.56
N HIS A 21 1.67 -16.44 7.31
CA HIS A 21 1.07 -16.56 5.97
C HIS A 21 1.83 -15.75 4.92
N ALA A 22 2.23 -14.55 5.28
CA ALA A 22 3.00 -13.69 4.39
C ALA A 22 4.38 -14.27 4.06
N ARG A 23 5.09 -14.82 5.04
CA ARG A 23 6.38 -15.53 4.83
C ARG A 23 6.21 -16.78 3.98
N HIS A 24 5.15 -17.55 4.20
CA HIS A 24 4.84 -18.73 3.41
C HIS A 24 4.60 -18.40 1.93
N LEU A 25 3.90 -17.30 1.64
CA LEU A 25 3.60 -16.88 0.28
C LEU A 25 4.78 -16.20 -0.44
N LYS A 26 5.77 -15.69 0.30
CA LYS A 26 6.88 -14.90 -0.27
C LYS A 26 7.63 -15.61 -1.40
N PRO A 27 8.05 -16.87 -1.30
CA PRO A 27 8.77 -17.58 -2.38
C PRO A 27 7.92 -17.76 -3.65
N LEU A 28 6.60 -17.86 -3.52
CA LEU A 28 5.68 -17.96 -4.66
C LEU A 28 5.47 -16.59 -5.31
N LEU A 29 5.36 -15.55 -4.49
CA LEU A 29 5.23 -14.17 -4.92
C LEU A 29 6.46 -13.75 -5.75
N GLU A 30 7.66 -14.01 -5.25
CA GLU A 30 8.94 -13.65 -5.89
C GLU A 30 9.16 -14.38 -7.24
N LYS A 31 8.54 -15.55 -7.43
CA LYS A 31 8.57 -16.30 -8.71
C LYS A 31 7.51 -15.85 -9.71
N THR A 32 6.57 -15.00 -9.32
CA THR A 32 5.50 -14.54 -10.21
C THR A 32 6.08 -13.57 -11.26
N ASP A 33 5.92 -13.90 -12.51
CA ASP A 33 6.38 -13.02 -13.60
C ASP A 33 5.76 -11.64 -13.50
N GLY A 34 6.60 -10.60 -13.56
CA GLY A 34 6.25 -9.19 -13.41
C GLY A 34 6.12 -8.70 -11.96
N PHE A 35 6.41 -9.52 -10.96
CA PHE A 35 6.62 -9.06 -9.60
C PHE A 35 7.90 -8.21 -9.53
N LEU A 36 7.85 -7.07 -8.84
CA LEU A 36 8.99 -6.16 -8.69
C LEU A 36 9.46 -6.10 -7.24
N ASP A 37 8.56 -5.74 -6.31
CA ASP A 37 8.87 -5.67 -4.88
C ASP A 37 7.63 -5.89 -4.00
N ASN A 38 7.86 -6.23 -2.75
CA ASN A 38 6.86 -6.23 -1.70
C ASN A 38 7.48 -5.94 -0.34
N GLU A 39 6.88 -5.02 0.38
CA GLU A 39 7.27 -4.71 1.75
C GLU A 39 6.04 -4.56 2.65
N ARG A 40 6.24 -4.80 3.96
CA ARG A 40 5.20 -4.66 4.98
C ARG A 40 5.60 -3.62 5.99
N PHE A 41 4.61 -2.82 6.37
CA PHE A 41 4.77 -1.70 7.27
C PHE A 41 3.70 -1.75 8.36
N GLU A 42 4.05 -1.33 9.56
CA GLU A 42 3.11 -1.17 10.67
C GLU A 42 2.67 0.29 10.77
N SER A 43 1.36 0.53 10.93
CA SER A 43 0.84 1.86 11.12
C SER A 43 1.32 2.47 12.44
N LYS A 44 1.69 3.74 12.39
CA LYS A 44 2.09 4.53 13.56
C LYS A 44 0.93 5.39 14.10
N ARG A 45 -0.23 5.38 13.43
CA ARG A 45 -1.42 6.14 13.82
C ARG A 45 -2.61 5.25 14.14
N ARG A 46 -2.75 4.11 13.46
CA ARG A 46 -3.82 3.12 13.67
C ARG A 46 -3.24 1.85 14.29
N ASN A 47 -3.44 1.66 15.59
CA ASN A 47 -2.91 0.50 16.30
C ASN A 47 -3.34 -0.82 15.65
N GLY A 48 -2.37 -1.73 15.43
CA GLY A 48 -2.58 -3.06 14.88
C GLY A 48 -2.76 -3.12 13.35
N TRP A 49 -2.88 -1.98 12.65
CA TRP A 49 -2.96 -1.97 11.20
C TRP A 49 -1.60 -2.20 10.54
N VAL A 50 -1.60 -3.00 9.51
CA VAL A 50 -0.43 -3.33 8.69
C VAL A 50 -0.73 -2.99 7.24
N LEU A 51 0.23 -2.38 6.57
CA LEU A 51 0.23 -2.18 5.12
C LEU A 51 1.12 -3.25 4.48
N SER A 52 0.60 -3.98 3.50
CA SER A 52 1.41 -4.73 2.54
C SER A 52 1.36 -3.97 1.21
N LEU A 53 2.50 -3.43 0.81
CA LEU A 53 2.67 -2.74 -0.46
C LEU A 53 3.43 -3.64 -1.41
N SER A 54 2.86 -3.92 -2.59
CA SER A 54 3.56 -4.65 -3.65
C SER A 54 3.52 -3.89 -4.97
N THR A 55 4.60 -3.96 -5.72
CA THR A 55 4.79 -3.28 -7.01
C THR A 55 4.94 -4.31 -8.13
N TRP A 56 4.35 -4.02 -9.27
CA TRP A 56 4.20 -4.94 -10.39
C TRP A 56 4.48 -4.25 -11.72
N ARG A 57 5.08 -4.98 -12.65
CA ARG A 57 5.35 -4.49 -14.02
C ARG A 57 4.06 -4.07 -14.73
N ASP A 58 3.00 -4.87 -14.62
CA ASP A 58 1.74 -4.67 -15.31
C ASP A 58 0.54 -5.27 -14.53
N GLU A 59 -0.70 -4.95 -14.96
CA GLU A 59 -1.92 -5.46 -14.35
C GLU A 59 -2.06 -6.99 -14.51
N LYS A 60 -1.59 -7.55 -15.63
CA LYS A 60 -1.65 -9.01 -15.87
C LYS A 60 -0.88 -9.77 -14.80
N SER A 61 0.23 -9.22 -14.34
CA SER A 61 1.04 -9.80 -13.25
C SER A 61 0.30 -9.77 -11.92
N VAL A 62 -0.41 -8.68 -11.61
CA VAL A 62 -1.30 -8.61 -10.43
C VAL A 62 -2.39 -9.68 -10.52
N VAL A 63 -3.05 -9.81 -11.68
CA VAL A 63 -4.10 -10.82 -11.92
C VAL A 63 -3.55 -12.23 -11.78
N ARG A 64 -2.37 -12.52 -12.36
CA ARG A 64 -1.71 -13.82 -12.26
C ARG A 64 -1.46 -14.20 -10.81
N TRP A 65 -0.88 -13.31 -10.02
CA TRP A 65 -0.66 -13.54 -8.59
C TRP A 65 -1.97 -13.79 -7.82
N ARG A 66 -2.96 -12.93 -8.03
CA ARG A 66 -4.27 -13.06 -7.38
C ARG A 66 -4.92 -14.41 -7.66
N SER A 67 -4.75 -14.96 -8.87
CA SER A 67 -5.35 -16.23 -9.34
C SER A 67 -4.54 -17.46 -8.96
N THR A 68 -3.40 -17.33 -8.29
CA THR A 68 -2.61 -18.46 -7.80
C THR A 68 -3.40 -19.22 -6.73
N GLY A 69 -3.52 -20.53 -6.87
CA GLY A 69 -4.37 -21.34 -5.99
C GLY A 69 -3.98 -21.26 -4.52
N GLU A 70 -2.68 -21.27 -4.22
CA GLU A 70 -2.18 -21.15 -2.84
C GLU A 70 -2.48 -19.77 -2.25
N HIS A 71 -2.31 -18.70 -3.03
CA HIS A 71 -2.68 -17.36 -2.59
C HIS A 71 -4.19 -17.25 -2.31
N HIS A 72 -5.03 -17.84 -3.18
CA HIS A 72 -6.48 -17.88 -3.00
C HIS A 72 -6.87 -18.62 -1.71
N ARG A 73 -6.22 -19.76 -1.40
CA ARG A 73 -6.43 -20.52 -0.16
C ARG A 73 -6.12 -19.65 1.07
N ILE A 74 -4.96 -18.99 1.07
CA ILE A 74 -4.54 -18.11 2.17
C ILE A 74 -5.45 -16.88 2.31
N GLN A 75 -5.91 -16.29 1.22
CA GLN A 75 -6.88 -15.19 1.26
C GLN A 75 -8.18 -15.62 1.94
N ARG A 76 -8.70 -16.81 1.65
CA ARG A 76 -9.90 -17.35 2.30
C ARG A 76 -9.65 -17.51 3.81
N GLN A 77 -8.57 -18.18 4.22
CA GLN A 77 -8.22 -18.33 5.63
C GLN A 77 -8.07 -16.98 6.34
N GLY A 78 -7.43 -16.01 5.67
CA GLY A 78 -7.28 -14.65 6.18
C GLY A 78 -8.64 -14.04 6.52
N ARG A 79 -9.58 -14.09 5.59
CA ARG A 79 -10.93 -13.55 5.78
C ARG A 79 -11.71 -14.26 6.89
N GLU A 80 -11.64 -15.58 6.93
CA GLU A 80 -12.46 -16.39 7.85
C GLU A 80 -11.91 -16.38 9.28
N HIS A 81 -10.58 -16.29 9.47
CA HIS A 81 -9.96 -16.59 10.77
C HIS A 81 -8.92 -15.61 11.28
N VAL A 82 -8.33 -14.79 10.39
CA VAL A 82 -7.16 -13.97 10.75
C VAL A 82 -7.49 -12.47 10.79
N PHE A 83 -8.27 -11.97 9.83
CA PHE A 83 -8.53 -10.53 9.70
C PHE A 83 -9.80 -10.11 10.44
N SER A 84 -9.73 -8.97 11.12
CA SER A 84 -10.91 -8.25 11.60
C SER A 84 -11.42 -7.26 10.56
N ASP A 85 -10.51 -6.65 9.78
CA ASP A 85 -10.85 -5.77 8.67
C ASP A 85 -9.70 -5.66 7.66
N TYR A 86 -10.00 -5.24 6.45
CA TYR A 86 -9.01 -4.82 5.46
C TYR A 86 -9.61 -3.93 4.38
N ARG A 87 -8.75 -3.14 3.76
CA ARG A 87 -8.99 -2.36 2.56
C ARG A 87 -7.89 -2.69 1.54
N LEU A 88 -8.28 -3.02 0.32
CA LEU A 88 -7.35 -3.31 -0.77
C LEU A 88 -7.63 -2.38 -1.94
N ARG A 89 -6.57 -1.74 -2.42
CA ARG A 89 -6.60 -0.89 -3.61
C ARG A 89 -5.61 -1.41 -4.63
N VAL A 90 -6.08 -1.64 -5.85
CA VAL A 90 -5.22 -1.88 -7.02
C VAL A 90 -5.06 -0.55 -7.71
N CYS A 91 -3.82 -0.10 -7.86
CA CYS A 91 -3.51 1.21 -8.37
C CYS A 91 -2.59 1.13 -9.59
N GLU A 92 -2.80 2.01 -10.56
CA GLU A 92 -1.86 2.27 -11.63
C GLU A 92 -0.92 3.41 -11.22
N ILE A 93 0.39 3.17 -11.29
CA ILE A 93 1.40 4.18 -10.96
C ILE A 93 1.47 5.17 -12.13
N THR A 94 1.28 6.45 -11.83
CA THR A 94 1.25 7.55 -12.81
C THR A 94 2.51 8.40 -12.77
N ALA A 95 3.24 8.37 -11.66
CA ALA A 95 4.54 9.02 -11.51
C ALA A 95 5.38 8.27 -10.45
N ASP A 96 6.68 8.21 -10.66
CA ASP A 96 7.68 7.64 -9.74
C ASP A 96 8.99 8.38 -9.98
N ASN A 97 9.55 8.98 -8.95
CA ASN A 97 10.84 9.70 -9.07
C ASN A 97 12.06 8.77 -9.04
N MET A 98 11.83 7.46 -8.79
CA MET A 98 12.88 6.43 -8.77
C MET A 98 12.34 5.13 -9.38
N PRO A 99 11.95 5.13 -10.67
CA PRO A 99 11.39 3.94 -11.30
C PRO A 99 12.44 2.84 -11.41
N PRO A 100 12.05 1.56 -11.38
CA PRO A 100 12.98 0.47 -11.64
C PRO A 100 13.62 0.60 -13.01
N ALA A 101 14.91 0.23 -13.11
CA ALA A 101 15.66 0.34 -14.36
C ALA A 101 14.96 -0.43 -15.50
N GLY A 102 14.85 0.21 -16.66
CA GLY A 102 14.24 -0.37 -17.87
C GLY A 102 12.71 -0.42 -17.86
N LEU A 103 12.05 0.21 -16.90
CA LEU A 103 10.59 0.31 -16.86
C LEU A 103 10.14 1.77 -16.99
N ASP A 104 9.33 2.03 -18.01
CA ASP A 104 8.70 3.32 -18.22
C ASP A 104 7.36 3.42 -17.46
N ILE A 105 7.05 4.62 -16.99
CA ILE A 105 5.74 4.93 -16.43
C ILE A 105 4.81 5.29 -17.60
N VAL A 106 4.02 4.31 -18.01
CA VAL A 106 3.01 4.50 -19.07
C VAL A 106 1.63 4.19 -18.48
N GLN A 107 0.70 5.09 -18.64
CA GLN A 107 -0.71 4.89 -18.28
C GLN A 107 -1.41 4.00 -19.32
N HIS A 108 -2.07 2.94 -18.84
CA HIS A 108 -2.80 2.00 -19.67
C HIS A 108 -4.31 2.00 -19.40
N ARG A 109 -4.72 2.46 -18.22
CA ARG A 109 -6.11 2.43 -17.79
C ARG A 109 -6.73 3.83 -17.89
N LEU A 110 -7.97 3.89 -18.38
CA LEU A 110 -8.75 5.12 -18.44
C LEU A 110 -9.81 5.19 -17.34
N ASP A 111 -10.22 4.05 -16.81
CA ASP A 111 -11.16 3.91 -15.70
C ASP A 111 -10.49 4.14 -14.35
N GLU A 112 -11.30 4.47 -13.36
CA GLU A 112 -10.90 4.54 -11.96
C GLU A 112 -11.97 3.85 -11.09
N SER A 113 -11.62 3.53 -9.85
CA SER A 113 -12.54 2.94 -8.88
C SER A 113 -13.74 3.86 -8.64
N GLU A 114 -14.95 3.29 -8.65
CA GLU A 114 -16.17 3.97 -8.22
C GLU A 114 -16.27 4.03 -6.69
N LYS A 115 -15.50 3.20 -5.99
CA LYS A 115 -15.46 3.10 -4.53
C LYS A 115 -14.45 4.06 -3.90
N GLY A 116 -14.71 4.36 -2.63
CA GLY A 116 -13.88 5.26 -1.85
C GLY A 116 -13.92 6.72 -2.31
N THR A 117 -13.53 7.62 -1.44
CA THR A 117 -13.45 9.06 -1.72
C THR A 117 -12.09 9.43 -2.32
N ALA A 118 -11.04 8.69 -1.95
CA ALA A 118 -9.69 8.88 -2.47
C ALA A 118 -9.54 8.15 -3.81
N LYS A 119 -9.57 8.89 -4.91
CA LYS A 119 -9.40 8.35 -6.26
C LYS A 119 -7.94 8.22 -6.69
N ALA A 120 -7.06 8.90 -5.98
CA ALA A 120 -5.62 8.81 -6.18
C ALA A 120 -4.88 8.66 -4.85
N LEU A 121 -3.69 8.10 -4.92
CA LEU A 121 -2.79 7.94 -3.79
C LEU A 121 -1.43 8.54 -4.11
N SER A 122 -0.75 9.01 -3.07
CA SER A 122 0.70 9.19 -3.14
C SER A 122 1.36 8.40 -2.02
N ILE A 123 2.53 7.83 -2.32
CA ILE A 123 3.37 7.12 -1.37
C ILE A 123 4.75 7.75 -1.38
N THR A 124 5.21 8.18 -0.21
CA THR A 124 6.57 8.65 0.00
C THR A 124 7.29 7.69 0.94
N GLU A 125 8.26 6.95 0.42
CA GLU A 125 9.13 6.07 1.21
C GLU A 125 10.41 6.80 1.56
N LEU A 126 10.85 6.65 2.80
CA LEU A 126 11.98 7.33 3.41
C LEU A 126 12.93 6.28 4.01
N VAL A 127 14.14 6.20 3.48
CA VAL A 127 15.21 5.37 4.05
C VAL A 127 16.14 6.26 4.85
N PRO A 128 16.37 5.99 6.15
CA PRO A 128 17.25 6.81 6.97
C PRO A 128 18.69 6.77 6.49
N GLY A 129 19.43 7.87 6.67
CA GLY A 129 20.88 7.92 6.57
C GLY A 129 21.54 7.22 7.74
N ASP A 130 22.84 6.98 7.63
CA ASP A 130 23.61 6.30 8.67
C ASP A 130 23.62 7.11 9.96
N GLY A 131 23.24 6.49 11.07
CA GLY A 131 23.16 7.12 12.38
C GLY A 131 22.00 8.12 12.57
N VAL A 132 21.07 8.19 11.62
CA VAL A 132 19.90 9.07 11.70
C VAL A 132 18.65 8.25 12.00
N ASP A 133 17.93 8.65 13.04
CA ASP A 133 16.62 8.07 13.38
C ASP A 133 15.49 9.02 12.94
N ILE A 134 14.92 8.76 11.77
CA ILE A 134 13.74 9.48 11.26
C ILE A 134 12.44 8.93 11.82
N SER A 135 12.48 7.79 12.51
CA SER A 135 11.31 7.14 13.11
C SER A 135 11.04 7.57 14.56
N ALA A 136 11.93 8.37 15.16
CA ALA A 136 11.82 8.82 16.55
C ALA A 136 10.50 9.58 16.84
N ASP A 137 10.02 10.36 15.87
CA ASP A 137 8.72 11.06 15.98
C ASP A 137 7.93 10.92 14.66
N PRO A 138 7.28 9.77 14.44
CA PRO A 138 6.57 9.49 13.19
C PRO A 138 5.40 10.44 12.93
N GLN A 139 4.83 11.07 13.97
CA GLN A 139 3.72 12.00 13.83
C GLN A 139 4.13 13.32 13.14
N ARG A 140 5.41 13.66 13.15
CA ARG A 140 5.94 14.86 12.49
C ARG A 140 6.26 14.68 11.01
N ILE A 141 6.35 13.45 10.53
CA ILE A 141 6.72 13.15 9.14
C ILE A 141 5.83 13.88 8.13
N PRO A 142 4.48 13.90 8.25
CA PRO A 142 3.65 14.65 7.31
C PRO A 142 4.03 16.14 7.22
N ALA A 143 4.17 16.81 8.37
CA ALA A 143 4.53 18.22 8.43
C ALA A 143 5.95 18.47 7.89
N GLN A 144 6.91 17.60 8.19
CA GLN A 144 8.29 17.71 7.69
C GLN A 144 8.36 17.54 6.16
N LEU A 145 7.46 16.73 5.59
CA LEU A 145 7.31 16.59 4.14
C LEU A 145 6.41 17.68 3.51
N GLY A 146 5.94 18.65 4.31
CA GLY A 146 5.08 19.74 3.84
C GLY A 146 3.65 19.31 3.53
N LEU A 147 3.17 18.21 4.12
CA LEU A 147 1.78 17.81 4.04
C LEU A 147 0.96 18.52 5.13
N ASP A 148 0.12 19.47 4.70
CA ASP A 148 -0.89 20.08 5.57
C ASP A 148 -2.12 19.18 5.63
N PRO A 149 -2.57 18.71 6.82
CA PRO A 149 -3.80 17.95 6.97
C PRO A 149 -5.06 18.66 6.49
N GLY A 150 -5.07 20.00 6.49
CA GLY A 150 -6.15 20.83 5.97
C GLY A 150 -6.11 21.09 4.46
N ARG A 151 -5.12 20.54 3.75
CA ARG A 151 -4.95 20.77 2.31
C ARG A 151 -6.17 20.32 1.52
N SER A 152 -6.65 21.20 0.64
CA SER A 152 -7.73 20.88 -0.28
C SER A 152 -7.37 19.69 -1.15
N GLY A 153 -8.32 18.77 -1.31
CA GLY A 153 -8.14 17.52 -2.06
C GLY A 153 -7.54 16.37 -1.27
N LEU A 154 -6.88 16.60 -0.12
CA LEU A 154 -6.47 15.53 0.77
C LEU A 154 -7.69 14.91 1.44
N VAL A 155 -7.82 13.58 1.38
CA VAL A 155 -8.92 12.80 1.97
C VAL A 155 -8.48 12.14 3.26
N GLU A 156 -7.31 11.52 3.24
CA GLU A 156 -6.75 10.75 4.34
C GLU A 156 -5.23 10.69 4.24
N TYR A 157 -4.56 10.40 5.35
CA TYR A 157 -3.15 10.04 5.32
C TYR A 157 -2.80 9.11 6.49
N GLU A 158 -1.74 8.33 6.30
CA GLU A 158 -1.25 7.39 7.29
C GLU A 158 0.28 7.34 7.25
N VAL A 159 0.88 7.16 8.40
CA VAL A 159 2.34 6.99 8.57
C VAL A 159 2.63 5.57 8.99
N TYR A 160 3.57 4.96 8.33
CA TYR A 160 3.97 3.58 8.55
C TYR A 160 5.47 3.46 8.79
N GLU A 161 5.87 2.45 9.55
CA GLU A 161 7.26 2.02 9.69
C GLU A 161 7.42 0.60 9.16
N SER A 162 8.50 0.33 8.45
CA SER A 162 8.78 -1.00 7.93
C SER A 162 8.96 -2.03 9.04
N ILE A 163 8.31 -3.19 8.88
CA ILE A 163 8.45 -4.33 9.82
C ILE A 163 9.82 -5.01 9.66
N TYR A 164 10.42 -4.95 8.47
CA TYR A 164 11.64 -5.69 8.15
C TYR A 164 12.88 -4.81 8.02
N ASN A 165 12.70 -3.51 7.83
CA ASN A 165 13.76 -2.52 7.70
C ASN A 165 13.56 -1.41 8.74
N PRO A 166 14.05 -1.61 10.00
CA PRO A 166 13.84 -0.64 11.09
C PRO A 166 14.25 0.77 10.70
N GLY A 167 13.43 1.75 11.06
CA GLY A 167 13.64 3.15 10.74
C GLY A 167 13.22 3.57 9.32
N LYS A 168 12.96 2.63 8.40
CA LYS A 168 12.38 2.98 7.10
C LYS A 168 10.91 3.38 7.29
N MET A 169 10.57 4.59 6.87
CA MET A 169 9.23 5.15 7.03
C MET A 169 8.51 5.25 5.68
N LEU A 170 7.17 5.30 5.76
CA LEU A 170 6.31 5.48 4.60
C LEU A 170 5.15 6.40 4.98
N LEU A 171 4.95 7.46 4.18
CA LEU A 171 3.74 8.28 4.20
C LEU A 171 2.84 7.87 3.03
N LEU A 172 1.64 7.39 3.34
CA LEU A 172 0.56 7.13 2.39
C LEU A 172 -0.45 8.28 2.51
N ALA A 173 -0.75 8.95 1.41
CA ALA A 173 -1.80 9.97 1.35
C ALA A 173 -2.83 9.62 0.27
N GLY A 174 -4.10 9.76 0.61
CA GLY A 174 -5.23 9.57 -0.28
C GLY A 174 -5.79 10.91 -0.73
N TRP A 175 -6.01 11.07 -2.02
CA TRP A 175 -6.40 12.31 -2.66
C TRP A 175 -7.72 12.15 -3.39
N ARG A 176 -8.52 13.21 -3.42
CA ARG A 176 -9.80 13.24 -4.12
C ARG A 176 -9.64 12.97 -5.62
N THR A 177 -8.60 13.53 -6.23
CA THR A 177 -8.31 13.36 -7.66
C THR A 177 -6.84 13.11 -7.93
N ALA A 178 -6.52 12.58 -9.11
CA ALA A 178 -5.13 12.45 -9.57
C ALA A 178 -4.42 13.80 -9.69
N ARG A 179 -5.16 14.88 -9.99
CA ARG A 179 -4.62 16.26 -10.04
C ARG A 179 -4.19 16.73 -8.66
N ASP A 180 -4.98 16.44 -7.63
CA ASP A 180 -4.63 16.81 -6.25
C ASP A 180 -3.37 16.08 -5.79
N ALA A 181 -3.26 14.78 -6.10
CA ALA A 181 -2.06 13.99 -5.82
C ALA A 181 -0.82 14.54 -6.53
N ALA A 182 -0.91 14.82 -7.83
CA ALA A 182 0.18 15.39 -8.62
C ALA A 182 0.55 16.81 -8.18
N GLY A 183 -0.40 17.57 -7.65
CA GLY A 183 -0.22 18.93 -7.13
C GLY A 183 0.50 19.02 -5.79
N TRP A 184 0.79 17.88 -5.13
CA TRP A 184 1.59 17.83 -3.92
C TRP A 184 2.92 17.12 -4.18
N GLN A 185 4.02 17.80 -3.89
CA GLN A 185 5.34 17.23 -3.94
C GLN A 185 5.95 17.31 -2.54
N PRO A 186 6.43 16.19 -1.99
CA PRO A 186 7.02 16.19 -0.64
C PRO A 186 8.31 16.97 -0.62
N ALA A 187 8.51 17.79 0.42
CA ALA A 187 9.79 18.37 0.70
C ALA A 187 10.83 17.27 0.95
N LEU A 188 12.10 17.55 0.67
CA LEU A 188 13.17 16.63 1.03
C LEU A 188 13.29 16.55 2.55
N LEU A 189 13.26 15.33 3.08
CA LEU A 189 13.43 15.11 4.52
C LEU A 189 14.91 15.09 4.88
N PRO A 190 15.38 16.05 5.70
CA PRO A 190 16.76 16.01 6.21
C PRO A 190 17.02 14.69 6.94
N GLY A 191 18.15 14.06 6.64
CA GLY A 191 18.53 12.78 7.25
C GLY A 191 18.03 11.52 6.52
N ALA A 192 17.16 11.63 5.53
CA ALA A 192 16.85 10.53 4.64
C ALA A 192 17.94 10.41 3.56
N LYS A 193 18.57 9.22 3.44
CA LYS A 193 19.52 8.94 2.35
C LYS A 193 18.82 8.61 1.03
N GLN A 194 17.54 8.22 1.11
CA GLN A 194 16.70 7.95 -0.06
C GLN A 194 15.28 8.37 0.24
N GLN A 195 14.66 9.06 -0.72
CA GLN A 195 13.26 9.46 -0.67
C GLN A 195 12.62 9.15 -2.02
N ARG A 196 11.79 8.08 -2.05
CA ARG A 196 11.03 7.70 -3.23
C ARG A 196 9.60 8.19 -3.11
N HIS A 197 9.15 8.94 -4.11
CA HIS A 197 7.78 9.43 -4.18
C HIS A 197 7.07 8.90 -5.42
N ARG A 198 5.89 8.32 -5.20
CA ARG A 198 5.04 7.77 -6.26
C ARG A 198 3.64 8.37 -6.17
N CYS A 199 3.10 8.76 -7.32
CA CYS A 199 1.67 9.04 -7.48
C CYS A 199 1.02 7.87 -8.21
N MET A 200 -0.22 7.57 -7.85
CA MET A 200 -0.95 6.47 -8.45
C MET A 200 -2.45 6.73 -8.44
N ARG A 201 -3.15 6.17 -9.40
CA ARG A 201 -4.60 6.23 -9.51
C ARG A 201 -5.22 4.93 -9.06
N SER A 202 -6.26 5.00 -8.23
CA SER A 202 -7.01 3.82 -7.78
C SER A 202 -7.91 3.31 -8.90
N ILE A 203 -7.61 2.12 -9.40
CA ILE A 203 -8.37 1.47 -10.47
C ILE A 203 -9.48 0.60 -9.86
N ARG A 204 -9.24 0.06 -8.68
CA ARG A 204 -10.17 -0.84 -8.00
C ARG A 204 -9.96 -0.75 -6.50
N GLU A 205 -11.08 -0.66 -5.77
CA GLU A 205 -11.06 -0.64 -4.31
C GLU A 205 -12.12 -1.57 -3.74
N TYR A 206 -11.73 -2.40 -2.78
CA TYR A 206 -12.65 -3.24 -2.02
C TYR A 206 -12.11 -3.57 -0.64
N GLY A 207 -13.01 -3.91 0.27
CA GLY A 207 -12.67 -4.24 1.64
C GLY A 207 -13.19 -5.60 2.07
N MET A 208 -13.08 -5.85 3.36
CA MET A 208 -13.60 -7.08 3.95
C MET A 208 -15.12 -7.17 3.85
N PHE A 209 -15.81 -6.04 3.98
CA PHE A 209 -17.27 -5.94 4.03
C PHE A 209 -17.88 -5.27 2.79
N ASP A 210 -17.20 -4.35 2.13
CA ASP A 210 -17.61 -3.84 0.81
C ASP A 210 -16.81 -4.54 -0.29
N ARG A 211 -17.48 -5.39 -1.04
CA ARG A 211 -16.87 -6.22 -2.06
C ARG A 211 -17.36 -5.93 -3.48
N ALA A 212 -18.02 -4.80 -3.69
CA ALA A 212 -18.63 -4.48 -4.99
C ALA A 212 -17.63 -4.54 -6.16
N GLU A 213 -16.37 -4.09 -5.94
CA GLU A 213 -15.32 -4.16 -6.96
C GLU A 213 -14.37 -5.37 -6.79
N ALA A 214 -14.65 -6.26 -5.85
CA ALA A 214 -13.80 -7.43 -5.65
C ALA A 214 -13.92 -8.39 -6.85
N PRO A 215 -12.79 -8.78 -7.45
CA PRO A 215 -12.80 -9.64 -8.64
C PRO A 215 -13.10 -11.10 -8.33
N GLN A 216 -13.12 -11.49 -7.06
CA GLN A 216 -13.36 -12.85 -6.59
C GLN A 216 -14.51 -12.85 -5.60
N TYR A 217 -15.40 -13.83 -5.77
CA TYR A 217 -16.44 -14.09 -4.78
C TYR A 217 -15.85 -14.79 -3.56
N TYR A 218 -16.23 -14.28 -2.39
CA TYR A 218 -16.09 -14.97 -1.11
C TYR A 218 -17.40 -14.79 -0.33
N PRO A 219 -17.82 -15.78 0.47
CA PRO A 219 -18.95 -15.61 1.37
C PRO A 219 -18.77 -14.41 2.30
N ASP A 220 -19.89 -13.84 2.72
CA ASP A 220 -19.89 -12.80 3.74
C ASP A 220 -19.33 -13.36 5.06
N VAL A 221 -18.64 -12.50 5.79
CA VAL A 221 -18.09 -12.83 7.11
C VAL A 221 -18.69 -11.90 8.16
N PRO A 222 -18.94 -12.38 9.39
CA PRO A 222 -19.46 -11.51 10.45
C PRO A 222 -18.44 -10.43 10.83
N ARG A 223 -18.93 -9.26 11.22
CA ARG A 223 -18.10 -8.25 11.88
C ARG A 223 -17.71 -8.77 13.26
N ARG A 224 -16.44 -8.74 13.56
CA ARG A 224 -15.87 -9.20 14.82
C ARG A 224 -15.40 -8.03 15.65
#